data_c3dac86bb6c946583f8b6688491ed805
#
_entry.id   c3dac86bb6c946583f8b6688491ed805
#
_cell.length_a   1.000
_cell.length_b   1.000
_cell.length_c   1.000
_cell.angle_alpha   90.00
_cell.angle_beta   90.00
_cell.angle_gamma   90.00
#
_symmetry.space_group_name_H-M   'P 1'
#
loop_
_entity.id
_entity.type
_entity.pdbx_description
1 polymer ?
#
loop_
_entity_poly.entity_id
_entity_poly.type
_entity_poly.pdbx_seq_one_letter_code
_entity_poly.pdbx_strand_id
1 'polypeptide(L)'
;MYKNCVFDLYGTLIDINTDEWSIELWEKMTVYYGYKGAIYTAEELNEEYGKLVEAEKKSVHRRHKDYSVIDIKIDKVFKKLYNQKGVKVTKAVVEQTCAVFRCFSTKYIKLYDGVTEVLDALKANGKKIYLLSNAQRSFTANEMDMLGLTKYFDGICISSDEECSKPDSHYFEILFDRYGLEKNESIMIGNDYISDIKGAHDFGIDSLYIHQSISPEIEGELLSNYKIMNGDVHKICLLYTSPSPRDLSTS
;
A
#
# COMPACT_ATOMS: atom_id res chain seq x y z
N MET A 1 -23.38 13.03 -0.90
CA MET A 1 -22.24 13.40 -0.02
C MET A 1 -21.63 12.10 0.50
N TYR A 2 -20.32 11.91 0.34
CA TYR A 2 -19.64 10.67 0.72
C TYR A 2 -19.64 10.48 2.23
N LYS A 3 -19.91 9.26 2.68
CA LYS A 3 -19.79 8.83 4.08
C LYS A 3 -18.46 8.14 4.33
N ASN A 4 -17.94 7.43 3.31
CA ASN A 4 -16.78 6.58 3.37
C ASN A 4 -15.64 7.16 2.51
N CYS A 5 -14.48 7.36 3.12
CA CYS A 5 -13.25 7.78 2.46
C CYS A 5 -12.32 6.58 2.43
N VAL A 6 -12.05 6.06 1.24
CA VAL A 6 -11.11 4.96 1.01
C VAL A 6 -9.79 5.57 0.57
N PHE A 7 -8.74 5.43 1.36
CA PHE A 7 -7.42 5.99 1.08
C PHE A 7 -6.45 4.92 0.58
N ASP A 8 -5.66 5.28 -0.40
CA ASP A 8 -4.35 4.70 -0.59
C ASP A 8 -3.37 5.22 0.48
N LEU A 9 -2.20 4.60 0.62
CA LEU A 9 -1.23 4.92 1.67
C LEU A 9 0.01 5.62 1.14
N TYR A 10 0.83 4.90 0.38
CA TYR A 10 2.14 5.39 -0.08
C TYR A 10 1.99 6.30 -1.30
N GLY A 11 2.48 7.54 -1.18
CA GLY A 11 2.26 8.56 -2.20
C GLY A 11 0.95 9.32 -2.03
N THR A 12 0.10 8.92 -1.06
CA THR A 12 -1.16 9.60 -0.73
C THR A 12 -1.12 10.22 0.66
N LEU A 13 -0.82 9.42 1.68
CA LEU A 13 -0.68 9.85 3.07
C LEU A 13 0.78 9.83 3.54
N ILE A 14 1.57 8.90 3.01
CA ILE A 14 2.97 8.67 3.37
C ILE A 14 3.89 8.99 2.20
N ASP A 15 4.87 9.88 2.44
CA ASP A 15 6.03 10.07 1.59
C ASP A 15 7.14 9.11 2.03
N ILE A 16 7.58 8.26 1.11
CA ILE A 16 8.58 7.23 1.39
C ILE A 16 9.57 7.10 0.24
N ASN A 17 10.81 6.80 0.57
CA ASN A 17 11.82 6.40 -0.40
C ASN A 17 12.48 5.11 0.06
N THR A 18 12.39 4.08 -0.77
CA THR A 18 12.99 2.77 -0.52
C THR A 18 13.85 2.34 -1.70
N ASP A 19 14.89 1.57 -1.39
CA ASP A 19 15.74 0.92 -2.37
C ASP A 19 15.95 -0.55 -1.98
N GLU A 20 15.08 -1.40 -2.50
CA GLU A 20 15.08 -2.84 -2.22
C GLU A 20 16.08 -3.63 -3.10
N TRP A 21 16.74 -2.93 -4.03
CA TRP A 21 17.65 -3.56 -5.01
C TRP A 21 19.11 -3.22 -4.80
N SER A 22 19.46 -2.32 -3.87
CA SER A 22 20.83 -1.94 -3.59
C SER A 22 21.66 -3.13 -3.09
N ILE A 23 22.87 -3.27 -3.60
CA ILE A 23 23.81 -4.33 -3.14
C ILE A 23 24.09 -4.19 -1.65
N GLU A 24 24.19 -2.97 -1.13
CA GLU A 24 24.42 -2.68 0.27
C GLU A 24 23.32 -3.26 1.19
N LEU A 25 22.05 -3.23 0.76
CA LEU A 25 20.95 -3.89 1.48
C LEU A 25 21.23 -5.40 1.59
N TRP A 26 21.57 -6.04 0.47
CA TRP A 26 21.77 -7.49 0.41
C TRP A 26 23.01 -7.92 1.19
N GLU A 27 24.09 -7.13 1.19
CA GLU A 27 25.25 -7.34 2.06
C GLU A 27 24.85 -7.33 3.55
N LYS A 28 24.05 -6.35 3.99
CA LYS A 28 23.53 -6.30 5.37
C LYS A 28 22.61 -7.47 5.69
N MET A 29 21.77 -7.87 4.74
CA MET A 29 20.88 -9.00 4.92
C MET A 29 21.64 -10.33 5.03
N THR A 30 22.74 -10.53 4.32
CA THR A 30 23.56 -11.75 4.51
C THR A 30 24.11 -11.86 5.92
N VAL A 31 24.56 -10.74 6.49
CA VAL A 31 25.01 -10.71 7.90
C VAL A 31 23.86 -11.13 8.82
N TYR A 32 22.67 -10.55 8.61
CA TYR A 32 21.50 -10.87 9.43
C TYR A 32 21.08 -12.35 9.32
N TYR A 33 21.02 -12.88 8.08
CA TYR A 33 20.74 -14.31 7.85
C TYR A 33 21.79 -15.22 8.47
N GLY A 34 23.08 -14.82 8.38
CA GLY A 34 24.22 -15.52 8.99
C GLY A 34 24.12 -15.64 10.50
N TYR A 35 23.70 -14.57 11.20
CA TYR A 35 23.41 -14.63 12.65
C TYR A 35 22.32 -15.65 13.01
N LYS A 36 21.45 -15.98 12.09
CA LYS A 36 20.41 -17.00 12.28
C LYS A 36 20.82 -18.38 11.74
N GLY A 37 22.05 -18.51 11.22
CA GLY A 37 22.61 -19.77 10.70
C GLY A 37 22.39 -20.04 9.21
N ALA A 38 21.78 -19.13 8.47
CA ALA A 38 21.57 -19.25 7.03
C ALA A 38 22.66 -18.47 6.27
N ILE A 39 23.67 -19.16 5.76
CA ILE A 39 24.83 -18.56 5.13
C ILE A 39 24.61 -18.38 3.63
N TYR A 40 24.73 -17.14 3.17
CA TYR A 40 24.62 -16.70 1.78
C TYR A 40 25.74 -15.70 1.43
N THR A 41 26.08 -15.55 0.15
CA THR A 41 26.65 -14.30 -0.35
C THR A 41 25.53 -13.30 -0.66
N ALA A 42 25.86 -12.02 -0.87
CA ALA A 42 24.88 -10.99 -1.18
C ALA A 42 24.18 -11.28 -2.53
N GLU A 43 24.98 -11.67 -3.53
CA GLU A 43 24.49 -12.02 -4.86
C GLU A 43 23.57 -13.24 -4.81
N GLU A 44 23.98 -14.30 -4.10
CA GLU A 44 23.19 -15.52 -3.93
C GLU A 44 21.86 -15.22 -3.24
N LEU A 45 21.88 -14.43 -2.16
CA LEU A 45 20.68 -14.09 -1.40
C LEU A 45 19.68 -13.28 -2.25
N ASN A 46 20.17 -12.28 -2.98
CA ASN A 46 19.37 -11.47 -3.89
C ASN A 46 18.76 -12.30 -5.03
N GLU A 47 19.56 -13.16 -5.65
CA GLU A 47 19.10 -14.03 -6.75
C GLU A 47 18.02 -15.02 -6.26
N GLU A 48 18.25 -15.68 -5.12
CA GLU A 48 17.29 -16.63 -4.55
C GLU A 48 16.02 -15.93 -4.08
N TYR A 49 16.12 -14.73 -3.53
CA TYR A 49 14.96 -13.91 -3.23
C TYR A 49 14.11 -13.66 -4.47
N GLY A 50 14.70 -13.20 -5.57
CA GLY A 50 13.98 -12.98 -6.83
C GLY A 50 13.31 -14.25 -7.37
N LYS A 51 14.02 -15.40 -7.36
CA LYS A 51 13.44 -16.69 -7.77
C LYS A 51 12.23 -17.10 -6.92
N LEU A 52 12.32 -16.90 -5.60
CA LEU A 52 11.26 -17.25 -4.67
C LEU A 52 10.05 -16.31 -4.79
N VAL A 53 10.27 -15.03 -5.05
CA VAL A 53 9.20 -14.06 -5.37
C VAL A 53 8.43 -14.53 -6.59
N GLU A 54 9.11 -14.83 -7.69
CA GLU A 54 8.47 -15.31 -8.92
C GLU A 54 7.76 -16.68 -8.74
N ALA A 55 8.33 -17.56 -7.94
CA ALA A 55 7.68 -18.83 -7.60
C ALA A 55 6.40 -18.64 -6.76
N GLU A 56 6.40 -17.68 -5.83
CA GLU A 56 5.21 -17.36 -5.03
C GLU A 56 4.15 -16.69 -5.90
N LYS A 57 4.50 -15.74 -6.77
CA LYS A 57 3.57 -15.16 -7.75
C LYS A 57 2.88 -16.22 -8.60
N LYS A 58 3.65 -17.14 -9.16
CA LYS A 58 3.09 -18.28 -9.93
C LYS A 58 2.16 -19.16 -9.07
N SER A 59 2.48 -19.32 -7.80
CA SER A 59 1.65 -20.09 -6.87
C SER A 59 0.33 -19.38 -6.57
N VAL A 60 0.35 -18.07 -6.32
CA VAL A 60 -0.85 -17.26 -6.11
C VAL A 60 -1.73 -17.26 -7.37
N HIS A 61 -1.15 -16.98 -8.54
CA HIS A 61 -1.89 -16.97 -9.79
C HIS A 61 -2.60 -18.31 -10.12
N ARG A 62 -2.00 -19.45 -9.70
CA ARG A 62 -2.68 -20.76 -9.86
C ARG A 62 -3.89 -20.93 -8.94
N ARG A 63 -3.88 -20.29 -7.75
CA ARG A 63 -5.01 -20.34 -6.80
C ARG A 63 -6.12 -19.36 -7.18
N HIS A 64 -5.76 -18.21 -7.74
CA HIS A 64 -6.64 -17.09 -8.06
C HIS A 64 -6.55 -16.76 -9.55
N LYS A 65 -7.13 -17.64 -10.39
CA LYS A 65 -7.07 -17.50 -11.86
C LYS A 65 -7.90 -16.35 -12.40
N ASP A 66 -8.86 -15.91 -11.63
CA ASP A 66 -9.80 -14.81 -11.89
C ASP A 66 -9.25 -13.43 -11.50
N TYR A 67 -8.18 -13.37 -10.71
CA TYR A 67 -7.53 -12.11 -10.36
C TYR A 67 -6.66 -11.61 -11.53
N SER A 68 -6.91 -10.38 -11.95
CA SER A 68 -6.12 -9.72 -12.99
C SER A 68 -4.78 -9.20 -12.47
N VAL A 69 -4.73 -8.82 -11.20
CA VAL A 69 -3.51 -8.35 -10.52
C VAL A 69 -3.39 -9.02 -9.16
N ILE A 70 -2.38 -9.87 -9.04
CA ILE A 70 -2.08 -10.60 -7.82
C ILE A 70 -1.05 -9.87 -6.95
N ASP A 71 -1.08 -10.13 -5.65
CA ASP A 71 0.02 -9.83 -4.73
C ASP A 71 0.46 -11.11 -3.99
N ILE A 72 1.61 -11.04 -3.33
CA ILE A 72 2.19 -12.17 -2.58
C ILE A 72 2.41 -11.77 -1.12
N LYS A 73 2.60 -12.78 -0.27
CA LYS A 73 3.05 -12.58 1.12
C LYS A 73 4.57 -12.69 1.18
N ILE A 74 5.26 -11.57 1.28
CA ILE A 74 6.73 -11.52 1.24
C ILE A 74 7.39 -12.26 2.42
N ASP A 75 6.71 -12.34 3.56
CA ASP A 75 7.14 -13.11 4.71
C ASP A 75 7.34 -14.60 4.40
N LYS A 76 6.53 -15.16 3.50
CA LYS A 76 6.70 -16.53 2.99
C LYS A 76 8.02 -16.68 2.22
N VAL A 77 8.41 -15.67 1.46
CA VAL A 77 9.67 -15.65 0.70
C VAL A 77 10.85 -15.64 1.67
N PHE A 78 10.86 -14.73 2.65
CA PHE A 78 11.91 -14.68 3.65
C PHE A 78 12.04 -15.99 4.45
N LYS A 79 10.91 -16.62 4.79
CA LYS A 79 10.92 -17.93 5.45
C LYS A 79 11.52 -19.03 4.57
N LYS A 80 11.22 -19.03 3.26
CA LYS A 80 11.76 -20.01 2.32
C LYS A 80 13.28 -19.90 2.18
N LEU A 81 13.84 -18.68 2.21
CA LEU A 81 15.28 -18.46 2.21
C LEU A 81 15.99 -19.15 3.39
N TYR A 82 15.42 -19.08 4.60
CA TYR A 82 15.95 -19.88 5.73
C TYR A 82 15.88 -21.38 5.47
N ASN A 83 14.74 -21.84 4.95
CA ASN A 83 14.52 -23.27 4.70
C ASN A 83 15.49 -23.85 3.66
N GLN A 84 15.87 -23.07 2.63
CA GLN A 84 16.87 -23.48 1.63
C GLN A 84 18.22 -23.79 2.24
N LYS A 85 18.59 -23.12 3.34
CA LYS A 85 19.82 -23.39 4.10
C LYS A 85 19.63 -24.38 5.26
N GLY A 86 18.47 -25.07 5.31
CA GLY A 86 18.17 -26.05 6.36
C GLY A 86 17.84 -25.42 7.73
N VAL A 87 17.65 -24.10 7.79
CA VAL A 87 17.39 -23.37 9.03
C VAL A 87 15.87 -23.26 9.26
N LYS A 88 15.40 -23.81 10.39
CA LYS A 88 14.00 -23.67 10.81
C LYS A 88 13.86 -22.42 11.69
N VAL A 89 12.95 -21.54 11.31
CA VAL A 89 12.71 -20.28 12.04
C VAL A 89 11.26 -20.16 12.51
N THR A 90 11.07 -19.46 13.61
CA THR A 90 9.73 -19.14 14.15
C THR A 90 9.10 -17.99 13.35
N LYS A 91 7.80 -17.79 13.51
CA LYS A 91 7.07 -16.65 12.94
C LYS A 91 7.71 -15.31 13.37
N ALA A 92 8.07 -15.18 14.64
CA ALA A 92 8.71 -13.98 15.17
C ALA A 92 10.05 -13.66 14.48
N VAL A 93 10.86 -14.67 14.15
CA VAL A 93 12.11 -14.45 13.39
C VAL A 93 11.83 -13.97 11.98
N VAL A 94 10.79 -14.50 11.33
CA VAL A 94 10.38 -14.03 9.99
C VAL A 94 9.89 -12.59 10.03
N GLU A 95 9.05 -12.24 11.01
CA GLU A 95 8.58 -10.85 11.23
C GLU A 95 9.75 -9.89 11.48
N GLN A 96 10.72 -10.29 12.31
CA GLN A 96 11.95 -9.52 12.51
C GLN A 96 12.75 -9.37 11.21
N THR A 97 12.84 -10.41 10.38
CA THR A 97 13.53 -10.36 9.09
C THR A 97 12.88 -9.34 8.16
N CYS A 98 11.55 -9.35 8.08
CA CYS A 98 10.78 -8.37 7.32
C CYS A 98 11.06 -6.93 7.81
N ALA A 99 11.05 -6.71 9.12
CA ALA A 99 11.32 -5.40 9.70
C ALA A 99 12.75 -4.93 9.42
N VAL A 100 13.74 -5.81 9.55
CA VAL A 100 15.16 -5.50 9.28
C VAL A 100 15.36 -5.18 7.79
N PHE A 101 14.79 -5.98 6.89
CA PHE A 101 14.83 -5.73 5.45
C PHE A 101 14.24 -4.35 5.13
N ARG A 102 13.06 -4.07 5.66
CA ARG A 102 12.37 -2.79 5.43
C ARG A 102 13.15 -1.60 5.99
N CYS A 103 13.71 -1.73 7.20
CA CYS A 103 14.57 -0.71 7.79
C CYS A 103 15.79 -0.40 6.92
N PHE A 104 16.47 -1.43 6.41
CA PHE A 104 17.69 -1.23 5.61
C PHE A 104 17.39 -0.73 4.20
N SER A 105 16.24 -1.06 3.64
CA SER A 105 15.82 -0.57 2.32
C SER A 105 15.24 0.84 2.35
N THR A 106 14.81 1.35 3.52
CA THR A 106 14.15 2.66 3.64
C THR A 106 15.16 3.77 3.86
N LYS A 107 15.19 4.76 2.95
CA LYS A 107 15.99 5.98 3.09
C LYS A 107 15.32 7.03 3.96
N TYR A 108 14.02 7.21 3.76
CA TYR A 108 13.15 8.00 4.63
C TYR A 108 11.70 7.55 4.54
N ILE A 109 10.95 7.85 5.59
CA ILE A 109 9.49 7.69 5.66
C ILE A 109 8.92 8.79 6.54
N LYS A 110 7.87 9.48 6.06
CA LYS A 110 7.17 10.56 6.79
C LYS A 110 5.76 10.74 6.26
N LEU A 111 4.91 11.42 7.02
CA LEU A 111 3.61 11.87 6.50
C LEU A 111 3.80 13.06 5.55
N TYR A 112 2.91 13.18 4.56
CA TYR A 112 2.75 14.46 3.88
C TYR A 112 2.17 15.51 4.83
N ASP A 113 2.52 16.78 4.60
CA ASP A 113 2.06 17.89 5.43
C ASP A 113 0.53 17.98 5.40
N GLY A 114 -0.09 18.13 6.57
CA GLY A 114 -1.55 18.24 6.72
C GLY A 114 -2.33 16.92 6.82
N VAL A 115 -1.67 15.77 6.72
CA VAL A 115 -2.36 14.45 6.75
C VAL A 115 -3.13 14.25 8.05
N THR A 116 -2.52 14.50 9.20
CA THR A 116 -3.18 14.30 10.50
C THR A 116 -4.37 15.24 10.68
N GLU A 117 -4.21 16.50 10.29
CA GLU A 117 -5.26 17.52 10.34
C GLU A 117 -6.47 17.14 9.47
N VAL A 118 -6.22 16.60 8.28
CA VAL A 118 -7.28 16.14 7.37
C VAL A 118 -8.00 14.92 7.94
N LEU A 119 -7.26 13.94 8.45
CA LEU A 119 -7.87 12.74 9.04
C LEU A 119 -8.70 13.09 10.29
N ASP A 120 -8.20 13.99 11.14
CA ASP A 120 -8.96 14.52 12.29
C ASP A 120 -10.23 15.26 11.85
N ALA A 121 -10.13 16.12 10.83
CA ALA A 121 -11.27 16.84 10.28
C ALA A 121 -12.34 15.90 9.68
N LEU A 122 -11.92 14.86 8.96
CA LEU A 122 -12.84 13.83 8.44
C LEU A 122 -13.58 13.11 9.57
N LYS A 123 -12.85 12.68 10.62
CA LYS A 123 -13.46 12.05 11.80
C LYS A 123 -14.43 12.98 12.52
N ALA A 124 -14.05 14.25 12.73
CA ALA A 124 -14.91 15.26 13.36
C ALA A 124 -16.20 15.50 12.57
N ASN A 125 -16.17 15.32 11.24
CA ASN A 125 -17.34 15.40 10.36
C ASN A 125 -18.07 14.06 10.20
N GLY A 126 -17.80 13.07 11.05
CA GLY A 126 -18.49 11.78 11.09
C GLY A 126 -18.18 10.86 9.91
N LYS A 127 -17.08 11.11 9.18
CA LYS A 127 -16.67 10.26 8.07
C LYS A 127 -16.03 8.98 8.56
N LYS A 128 -16.26 7.90 7.84
CA LYS A 128 -15.55 6.62 8.01
C LYS A 128 -14.34 6.60 7.09
N ILE A 129 -13.22 6.13 7.62
CA ILE A 129 -11.94 6.13 6.92
C ILE A 129 -11.46 4.69 6.77
N TYR A 130 -11.21 4.28 5.53
CA TYR A 130 -10.74 2.95 5.18
C TYR A 130 -9.42 3.02 4.43
N LEU A 131 -8.59 2.01 4.61
CA LEU A 131 -7.36 1.85 3.84
C LEU A 131 -7.53 0.75 2.80
N LEU A 132 -7.12 1.03 1.56
CA LEU A 132 -6.99 0.05 0.47
C LEU A 132 -5.63 0.26 -0.21
N SER A 133 -4.62 -0.49 0.22
CA SER A 133 -3.23 -0.25 -0.18
C SER A 133 -2.59 -1.46 -0.84
N ASN A 134 -1.89 -1.22 -1.96
CA ASN A 134 -0.99 -2.18 -2.58
C ASN A 134 0.31 -2.23 -1.76
N ALA A 135 0.41 -3.18 -0.83
CA ALA A 135 1.48 -3.18 0.17
C ALA A 135 1.68 -4.55 0.83
N GLN A 136 2.78 -4.67 1.56
CA GLN A 136 3.09 -5.84 2.37
C GLN A 136 2.72 -5.61 3.83
N ARG A 137 1.81 -6.43 4.39
CA ARG A 137 1.39 -6.33 5.80
C ARG A 137 2.57 -6.27 6.77
N SER A 138 3.59 -7.09 6.52
CA SER A 138 4.77 -7.20 7.37
C SER A 138 5.64 -5.93 7.43
N PHE A 139 5.44 -4.98 6.52
CA PHE A 139 6.08 -3.67 6.52
C PHE A 139 5.10 -2.61 7.02
N THR A 140 3.94 -2.54 6.37
CA THR A 140 2.96 -1.47 6.50
C THR A 140 2.37 -1.33 7.90
N ALA A 141 2.14 -2.44 8.60
CA ALA A 141 1.58 -2.40 9.95
C ALA A 141 2.48 -1.59 10.90
N ASN A 142 3.78 -1.87 10.90
CA ASN A 142 4.74 -1.16 11.74
C ASN A 142 4.90 0.31 11.34
N GLU A 143 4.86 0.61 10.05
CA GLU A 143 4.97 1.98 9.54
C GLU A 143 3.76 2.83 9.89
N MET A 144 2.56 2.27 9.79
CA MET A 144 1.32 2.94 10.21
C MET A 144 1.29 3.20 11.71
N ASP A 145 1.75 2.25 12.52
CA ASP A 145 1.83 2.42 13.98
C ASP A 145 2.87 3.48 14.36
N MET A 146 4.06 3.44 13.76
CA MET A 146 5.13 4.41 13.98
C MET A 146 4.69 5.85 13.64
N LEU A 147 3.92 6.00 12.55
CA LEU A 147 3.42 7.30 12.09
C LEU A 147 2.08 7.71 12.74
N GLY A 148 1.54 6.88 13.66
CA GLY A 148 0.30 7.16 14.38
C GLY A 148 -0.95 7.12 13.52
N LEU A 149 -0.93 6.43 12.37
CA LEU A 149 -2.03 6.40 11.41
C LEU A 149 -3.09 5.35 11.74
N THR A 150 -2.72 4.21 12.33
CA THR A 150 -3.62 3.05 12.53
C THR A 150 -4.93 3.44 13.22
N LYS A 151 -4.87 4.36 14.20
CA LYS A 151 -6.03 4.83 14.97
C LYS A 151 -7.12 5.53 14.16
N TYR A 152 -6.81 6.04 12.97
CA TYR A 152 -7.76 6.78 12.13
C TYR A 152 -8.67 5.86 11.32
N PHE A 153 -8.23 4.64 11.01
CA PHE A 153 -8.92 3.76 10.09
C PHE A 153 -9.98 2.90 10.78
N ASP A 154 -11.22 2.97 10.27
CA ASP A 154 -12.31 2.07 10.64
C ASP A 154 -12.13 0.67 10.04
N GLY A 155 -11.33 0.56 8.97
CA GLY A 155 -10.97 -0.70 8.35
C GLY A 155 -9.70 -0.58 7.50
N ILE A 156 -8.91 -1.67 7.47
CA ILE A 156 -7.63 -1.74 6.78
C ILE A 156 -7.59 -2.98 5.91
N CYS A 157 -7.42 -2.76 4.60
CA CYS A 157 -7.22 -3.80 3.60
C CYS A 157 -5.84 -3.61 2.95
N ILE A 158 -4.99 -4.63 3.03
CA ILE A 158 -3.63 -4.64 2.48
C ILE A 158 -3.53 -5.78 1.49
N SER A 159 -3.06 -5.50 0.28
CA SER A 159 -3.06 -6.42 -0.86
C SER A 159 -2.38 -7.77 -0.60
N SER A 160 -1.27 -7.77 0.14
CA SER A 160 -0.58 -9.01 0.48
C SER A 160 -1.42 -9.96 1.34
N ASP A 161 -2.35 -9.46 2.17
CA ASP A 161 -3.24 -10.33 2.94
C ASP A 161 -4.24 -11.04 2.06
N GLU A 162 -4.73 -10.35 1.03
CA GLU A 162 -5.80 -10.79 0.13
C GLU A 162 -5.25 -11.51 -1.12
N GLU A 163 -3.94 -11.46 -1.33
CA GLU A 163 -3.27 -11.98 -2.54
C GLU A 163 -3.79 -11.32 -3.84
N CYS A 164 -4.43 -10.14 -3.72
CA CYS A 164 -5.03 -9.34 -4.79
C CYS A 164 -4.70 -7.86 -4.57
N SER A 165 -4.52 -7.09 -5.64
CA SER A 165 -4.16 -5.68 -5.55
C SER A 165 -4.88 -4.81 -6.57
N LYS A 166 -5.00 -3.50 -6.29
CA LYS A 166 -5.50 -2.51 -7.25
C LYS A 166 -4.64 -2.55 -8.53
N PRO A 167 -5.23 -2.36 -9.72
CA PRO A 167 -6.62 -1.94 -10.02
C PRO A 167 -7.64 -3.09 -10.15
N ASP A 168 -7.36 -4.30 -9.69
CA ASP A 168 -8.30 -5.41 -9.78
C ASP A 168 -9.59 -5.09 -9.00
N SER A 169 -10.75 -5.20 -9.65
CA SER A 169 -12.05 -4.93 -9.02
C SER A 169 -12.35 -5.85 -7.84
N HIS A 170 -11.86 -7.09 -7.84
CA HIS A 170 -12.02 -8.00 -6.71
C HIS A 170 -11.41 -7.46 -5.42
N TYR A 171 -10.30 -6.70 -5.53
CA TYR A 171 -9.68 -6.11 -4.34
C TYR A 171 -10.54 -5.01 -3.73
N PHE A 172 -11.24 -4.22 -4.55
CA PHE A 172 -12.25 -3.27 -4.08
C PHE A 172 -13.47 -4.02 -3.50
N GLU A 173 -13.95 -5.09 -4.15
CA GLU A 173 -15.06 -5.92 -3.66
C GLU A 173 -14.77 -6.46 -2.26
N ILE A 174 -13.57 -6.99 -2.01
CA ILE A 174 -13.15 -7.49 -0.70
C ILE A 174 -13.30 -6.42 0.39
N LEU A 175 -12.87 -5.17 0.13
CA LEU A 175 -13.04 -4.07 1.09
C LEU A 175 -14.53 -3.76 1.32
N PHE A 176 -15.27 -3.61 0.23
CA PHE A 176 -16.69 -3.19 0.27
C PHE A 176 -17.56 -4.23 0.97
N ASP A 177 -17.40 -5.50 0.65
CA ASP A 177 -18.12 -6.59 1.29
C ASP A 177 -17.77 -6.74 2.77
N ARG A 178 -16.47 -6.64 3.10
CA ARG A 178 -15.97 -6.80 4.48
C ARG A 178 -16.55 -5.75 5.44
N TYR A 179 -16.71 -4.52 4.97
CA TYR A 179 -17.17 -3.40 5.80
C TYR A 179 -18.59 -2.91 5.46
N GLY A 180 -19.27 -3.57 4.53
CA GLY A 180 -20.64 -3.22 4.13
C GLY A 180 -20.73 -1.82 3.53
N LEU A 181 -19.81 -1.48 2.60
CA LEU A 181 -19.73 -0.14 2.02
C LEU A 181 -20.65 -0.01 0.81
N GLU A 182 -21.31 1.14 0.69
CA GLU A 182 -22.13 1.48 -0.47
C GLU A 182 -21.33 2.31 -1.48
N LYS A 183 -21.34 1.91 -2.76
CA LYS A 183 -20.56 2.56 -3.83
C LYS A 183 -20.89 4.06 -3.96
N ASN A 184 -22.16 4.42 -3.94
CA ASN A 184 -22.64 5.79 -4.07
C ASN A 184 -22.40 6.68 -2.84
N GLU A 185 -21.89 6.11 -1.74
CA GLU A 185 -21.51 6.81 -0.51
C GLU A 185 -20.01 6.81 -0.26
N SER A 186 -19.24 6.27 -1.19
CA SER A 186 -17.79 6.02 -1.04
C SER A 186 -16.98 6.75 -2.10
N ILE A 187 -15.77 7.19 -1.73
CA ILE A 187 -14.83 7.81 -2.63
C ILE A 187 -13.42 7.25 -2.40
N MET A 188 -12.72 6.88 -3.49
CA MET A 188 -11.30 6.51 -3.46
C MET A 188 -10.43 7.77 -3.53
N ILE A 189 -9.43 7.86 -2.66
CA ILE A 189 -8.46 8.96 -2.62
C ILE A 189 -7.08 8.35 -2.79
N GLY A 190 -6.38 8.71 -3.87
CA GLY A 190 -5.10 8.12 -4.19
C GLY A 190 -4.26 8.93 -5.17
N ASN A 191 -3.01 8.52 -5.34
CA ASN A 191 -2.01 9.22 -6.15
C ASN A 191 -1.60 8.45 -7.42
N ASP A 192 -2.02 7.21 -7.56
CA ASP A 192 -1.73 6.40 -8.74
C ASP A 192 -2.94 6.39 -9.69
N TYR A 193 -2.73 6.94 -10.90
CA TYR A 193 -3.80 7.09 -11.89
C TYR A 193 -4.33 5.75 -12.44
N ILE A 194 -3.54 4.67 -12.35
CA ILE A 194 -3.95 3.32 -12.75
C ILE A 194 -4.54 2.56 -11.57
N SER A 195 -3.75 2.35 -10.53
CA SER A 195 -4.17 1.48 -9.43
C SER A 195 -5.33 2.08 -8.64
N ASP A 196 -5.28 3.38 -8.31
CA ASP A 196 -6.30 4.02 -7.50
C ASP A 196 -7.46 4.52 -8.34
N ILE A 197 -7.15 5.33 -9.37
CA ILE A 197 -8.17 6.09 -10.09
C ILE A 197 -8.88 5.24 -11.13
N LYS A 198 -8.13 4.59 -12.02
CA LYS A 198 -8.73 3.69 -13.00
C LYS A 198 -9.39 2.49 -12.31
N GLY A 199 -8.76 1.94 -11.26
CA GLY A 199 -9.35 0.87 -10.45
C GLY A 199 -10.69 1.27 -9.84
N ALA A 200 -10.79 2.45 -9.22
CA ALA A 200 -12.03 2.99 -8.67
C ALA A 200 -13.10 3.22 -9.76
N HIS A 201 -12.71 3.79 -10.91
CA HIS A 201 -13.59 4.00 -12.06
C HIS A 201 -14.17 2.67 -12.56
N ASP A 202 -13.32 1.66 -12.78
CA ASP A 202 -13.75 0.35 -13.29
C ASP A 202 -14.61 -0.42 -12.27
N PHE A 203 -14.35 -0.22 -10.97
CA PHE A 203 -15.20 -0.74 -9.90
C PHE A 203 -16.53 0.01 -9.77
N GLY A 204 -16.64 1.25 -10.26
CA GLY A 204 -17.83 2.08 -10.24
C GLY A 204 -18.03 2.90 -8.98
N ILE A 205 -16.95 3.45 -8.44
CA ILE A 205 -16.98 4.45 -7.35
C ILE A 205 -16.29 5.74 -7.81
N ASP A 206 -16.68 6.85 -7.20
CA ASP A 206 -16.02 8.13 -7.42
C ASP A 206 -14.60 8.12 -6.88
N SER A 207 -13.74 8.97 -7.47
CA SER A 207 -12.35 9.10 -7.03
C SER A 207 -11.86 10.55 -7.01
N LEU A 208 -10.87 10.79 -6.13
CA LEU A 208 -10.08 11.99 -6.05
C LEU A 208 -8.61 11.62 -6.27
N TYR A 209 -8.03 12.17 -7.31
CA TYR A 209 -6.59 12.08 -7.57
C TYR A 209 -5.84 13.20 -6.83
N ILE A 210 -4.79 12.82 -6.09
CA ILE A 210 -3.85 13.79 -5.50
C ILE A 210 -2.45 13.55 -6.04
N HIS A 211 -1.88 14.56 -6.71
CA HIS A 211 -0.53 14.48 -7.24
C HIS A 211 0.49 14.79 -6.14
N GLN A 212 1.38 13.87 -5.86
CA GLN A 212 2.45 14.00 -4.86
C GLN A 212 3.82 13.73 -5.48
N SER A 213 4.87 13.91 -4.69
CA SER A 213 6.27 13.79 -5.13
C SER A 213 6.65 12.45 -5.73
N ILE A 214 5.98 11.38 -5.29
CA ILE A 214 6.23 10.00 -5.76
C ILE A 214 5.09 9.43 -6.63
N SER A 215 4.16 10.29 -7.08
CA SER A 215 3.11 9.87 -8.00
C SER A 215 3.71 9.41 -9.33
N PRO A 216 3.21 8.31 -9.90
CA PRO A 216 3.57 7.92 -11.26
C PRO A 216 3.21 9.01 -12.29
N GLU A 217 3.98 9.08 -13.38
CA GLU A 217 3.62 9.93 -14.52
C GLU A 217 2.28 9.48 -15.11
N ILE A 218 1.43 10.46 -15.47
CA ILE A 218 0.11 10.18 -16.05
C ILE A 218 0.28 9.96 -17.54
N GLU A 219 0.17 8.71 -17.97
CA GLU A 219 0.22 8.31 -19.38
C GLU A 219 -1.20 8.07 -19.91
N GLY A 220 -1.95 9.11 -20.23
CA GLY A 220 -3.30 9.00 -20.75
C GLY A 220 -4.34 9.85 -20.04
N GLU A 221 -5.59 9.41 -20.08
CA GLU A 221 -6.71 10.12 -19.45
C GLU A 221 -6.77 9.86 -17.96
N LEU A 222 -6.87 10.92 -17.16
CA LEU A 222 -7.11 10.84 -15.72
C LEU A 222 -8.60 10.76 -15.45
N LEU A 223 -9.10 9.56 -15.16
CA LEU A 223 -10.53 9.25 -14.97
C LEU A 223 -11.09 9.64 -13.59
N SER A 224 -10.44 10.55 -12.86
CA SER A 224 -10.90 10.99 -11.54
C SER A 224 -12.03 12.01 -11.62
N ASN A 225 -13.00 11.92 -10.68
CA ASN A 225 -14.05 12.92 -10.53
C ASN A 225 -13.51 14.25 -9.99
N TYR A 226 -12.49 14.18 -9.15
CA TYR A 226 -11.81 15.33 -8.54
C TYR A 226 -10.29 15.19 -8.64
N LYS A 227 -9.57 16.31 -8.64
CA LYS A 227 -8.10 16.31 -8.70
C LYS A 227 -7.48 17.43 -7.89
N ILE A 228 -6.38 17.12 -7.22
CA ILE A 228 -5.49 18.04 -6.51
C ILE A 228 -4.11 17.90 -7.13
N MET A 229 -3.71 18.83 -7.99
CA MET A 229 -2.46 18.73 -8.75
C MET A 229 -1.25 19.33 -8.04
N ASN A 230 -1.47 20.11 -6.98
CA ASN A 230 -0.41 20.79 -6.22
C ASN A 230 -0.01 20.04 -4.92
N GLY A 231 -0.54 18.85 -4.69
CA GLY A 231 -0.22 18.03 -3.52
C GLY A 231 -0.77 18.53 -2.17
N ASP A 232 -1.61 19.56 -2.19
CA ASP A 232 -2.19 20.13 -0.96
C ASP A 232 -3.26 19.20 -0.38
N VAL A 233 -2.87 18.40 0.61
CA VAL A 233 -3.73 17.41 1.28
C VAL A 233 -4.94 18.07 1.95
N HIS A 234 -4.83 19.32 2.44
CA HIS A 234 -5.93 20.03 3.07
C HIS A 234 -7.14 20.23 2.16
N LYS A 235 -6.92 20.27 0.84
CA LYS A 235 -8.01 20.37 -0.14
C LYS A 235 -8.95 19.15 -0.16
N ILE A 236 -8.53 18.01 0.38
CA ILE A 236 -9.41 16.84 0.55
C ILE A 236 -10.65 17.22 1.38
N CYS A 237 -10.51 18.13 2.35
CA CYS A 237 -11.63 18.63 3.14
C CYS A 237 -12.71 19.34 2.32
N LEU A 238 -12.36 19.88 1.15
CA LEU A 238 -13.35 20.56 0.26
C LEU A 238 -14.42 19.60 -0.26
N LEU A 239 -14.16 18.30 -0.30
CA LEU A 239 -15.18 17.28 -0.60
C LEU A 239 -16.39 17.32 0.34
N TYR A 240 -16.26 17.94 1.51
CA TYR A 240 -17.26 17.95 2.57
C TYR A 240 -17.74 19.34 2.98
N THR A 241 -16.97 20.39 2.67
CA THR A 241 -17.23 21.77 3.08
C THR A 241 -17.82 22.62 1.97
N SER A 242 -17.61 22.26 0.71
CA SER A 242 -18.14 23.00 -0.44
C SER A 242 -19.51 22.51 -0.86
N PRO A 243 -20.47 23.41 -1.14
CA PRO A 243 -21.77 23.06 -1.69
C PRO A 243 -21.68 22.53 -3.14
N SER A 244 -20.55 22.70 -3.82
CA SER A 244 -20.24 22.12 -5.12
C SER A 244 -18.80 21.66 -5.18
N PRO A 245 -18.54 20.34 -5.44
CA PRO A 245 -17.19 19.80 -5.60
C PRO A 245 -16.44 20.30 -6.84
N ARG A 246 -17.06 21.12 -7.69
CA ARG A 246 -16.44 21.68 -8.91
C ARG A 246 -15.23 22.57 -8.62
N ASP A 247 -15.12 23.11 -7.39
CA ASP A 247 -14.00 23.96 -6.98
C ASP A 247 -12.65 23.21 -6.88
N LEU A 248 -12.67 21.86 -6.83
CA LEU A 248 -11.48 21.01 -6.86
C LEU A 248 -10.93 20.79 -8.28
N SER A 249 -11.69 21.08 -9.30
CA SER A 249 -11.32 20.81 -10.72
C SER A 249 -10.57 21.97 -11.40
N THR A 250 -10.41 23.12 -10.76
CA THR A 250 -9.93 24.37 -11.37
C THR A 250 -8.62 24.92 -10.82
N SER A 251 -7.89 24.17 -10.00
CA SER A 251 -6.61 24.67 -9.44
C SER A 251 -5.45 23.70 -9.63
#